data_6e389173b9a11c36bac34fe2423ca677
#
_entry.id   6e389173b9a11c36bac34fe2423ca677
#
_cell.length_a   1.000
_cell.length_b   1.000
_cell.length_c   1.000
_cell.angle_alpha   90.00
_cell.angle_beta   90.00
_cell.angle_gamma   90.00
#
_symmetry.space_group_name_H-M   'P 1'
#
loop_
_entity.id
_entity.type
_entity.pdbx_description
1 polymer ?
#
loop_
_entity_poly.entity_id
_entity_poly.type
_entity_poly.pdbx_seq_one_letter_code
_entity_poly.pdbx_strand_id
1 'polypeptide(L)'
;MVQGGIYQRPFLVSAGRTAVGGYAEGHAEYAKTDGVTEGLSMALRRFNIFLFSSVGRRIRFTSELEFENGTEEIALETALVDFVVNPSFVIRAGILLPPIGAFNVNHDGPRYDFVERPLVSTQIIPATLSEVGGGVHGRLAPRGLSLSYDAYLTNGLGEGILLNSLGRLDLASGKSEERFAEDNNGEPALSARVAAQRRDLGEIGFSFYRGTYNSFRTDGVVVDDKRAVSLLAVDLRADVGPVSLQGEAAAAAVEVPESL
;
A
#
# COMPACT_ATOMS: atom_id res chain seq x y z
N MET A 1 -0.46 -5.27 23.52
CA MET A 1 -0.11 -4.36 22.43
C MET A 1 0.51 -5.19 21.33
N VAL A 2 0.03 -5.09 20.10
CA VAL A 2 0.68 -5.71 18.94
C VAL A 2 1.82 -4.79 18.56
N GLN A 3 3.01 -5.04 19.11
CA GLN A 3 4.20 -4.33 18.71
C GLN A 3 4.73 -4.92 17.41
N GLY A 4 4.85 -4.06 16.41
CA GLY A 4 5.74 -4.26 15.30
C GLY A 4 5.23 -5.12 14.15
N GLY A 5 4.20 -4.69 13.45
CA GLY A 5 3.94 -5.04 12.07
C GLY A 5 4.01 -3.78 11.22
N ILE A 6 4.20 -3.92 9.91
CA ILE A 6 4.12 -2.82 8.95
C ILE A 6 2.78 -2.06 9.03
N TYR A 7 1.73 -2.69 9.58
CA TYR A 7 0.40 -2.09 9.83
C TYR A 7 0.28 -1.47 11.24
N GLN A 8 1.20 -0.59 11.63
CA GLN A 8 1.04 0.22 12.82
C GLN A 8 0.23 1.47 12.48
N ARG A 9 -1.00 1.55 13.02
CA ARG A 9 -1.86 2.71 12.80
C ARG A 9 -1.69 3.73 13.94
N PRO A 10 -1.59 5.03 13.63
CA PRO A 10 -1.49 6.08 14.62
C PRO A 10 -2.81 6.29 15.37
N PHE A 11 -2.70 6.83 16.58
CA PHE A 11 -3.83 7.37 17.36
C PHE A 11 -5.01 6.43 17.66
N LEU A 12 -4.73 5.13 17.90
CA LEU A 12 -5.74 4.18 18.32
C LEU A 12 -6.02 4.30 19.83
N VAL A 13 -7.28 4.53 20.18
CA VAL A 13 -7.79 4.46 21.55
C VAL A 13 -8.51 3.14 21.75
N SER A 14 -8.08 2.34 22.73
CA SER A 14 -8.64 1.03 22.99
C SER A 14 -9.78 1.09 24.01
N ALA A 15 -10.92 0.50 23.67
CA ALA A 15 -12.01 0.19 24.57
C ALA A 15 -12.24 -1.33 24.58
N GLY A 16 -11.58 -2.03 25.49
CA GLY A 16 -11.68 -3.47 25.58
C GLY A 16 -10.98 -4.20 24.43
N ARG A 17 -11.73 -4.94 23.60
CA ARG A 17 -11.21 -5.72 22.45
C ARG A 17 -11.22 -4.95 21.14
N THR A 18 -11.80 -3.76 21.13
CA THR A 18 -11.93 -2.91 19.95
C THR A 18 -11.23 -1.58 20.22
N ALA A 19 -10.49 -1.10 19.25
CA ALA A 19 -9.86 0.21 19.24
C ALA A 19 -10.35 0.98 18.01
N VAL A 20 -10.64 2.27 18.21
CA VAL A 20 -11.00 3.20 17.15
C VAL A 20 -10.00 4.36 17.21
N GLY A 21 -9.59 4.84 16.06
CA GLY A 21 -8.71 5.98 15.94
C GLY A 21 -8.85 6.65 14.60
N GLY A 22 -8.00 7.61 14.33
CA GLY A 22 -7.98 8.33 13.06
C GLY A 22 -7.17 9.60 13.14
N TYR A 23 -7.18 10.34 12.04
CA TYR A 23 -6.60 11.67 11.94
C TYR A 23 -7.35 12.51 10.91
N ALA A 24 -7.15 13.83 10.95
CA ALA A 24 -7.56 14.75 9.92
C ALA A 24 -6.34 15.55 9.43
N GLU A 25 -6.24 15.75 8.12
CA GLU A 25 -5.17 16.50 7.47
C GLU A 25 -5.77 17.71 6.77
N GLY A 26 -5.40 18.91 7.25
CA GLY A 26 -5.72 20.19 6.61
C GLY A 26 -4.52 20.68 5.79
N HIS A 27 -4.79 21.26 4.63
CA HIS A 27 -3.79 21.85 3.73
C HIS A 27 -4.11 23.31 3.46
N ALA A 28 -3.09 24.15 3.46
CA ALA A 28 -3.19 25.55 3.04
C ALA A 28 -2.04 25.85 2.08
N GLU A 29 -2.37 26.40 0.92
CA GLU A 29 -1.44 26.69 -0.15
C GLU A 29 -1.60 28.14 -0.63
N TYR A 30 -0.49 28.80 -0.89
CA TYR A 30 -0.46 30.08 -1.59
C TYR A 30 0.38 29.91 -2.86
N ALA A 31 -0.27 29.85 -4.01
CA ALA A 31 0.39 29.64 -5.27
C ALA A 31 0.62 30.94 -6.04
N LYS A 32 1.77 31.00 -6.73
CA LYS A 32 2.12 32.07 -7.65
C LYS A 32 2.83 31.46 -8.87
N THR A 33 2.21 31.60 -10.05
CA THR A 33 2.74 31.07 -11.30
C THR A 33 3.05 32.26 -12.25
N ASP A 34 4.27 32.35 -12.74
CA ASP A 34 4.75 33.40 -13.66
C ASP A 34 4.45 34.85 -13.18
N GLY A 35 4.51 35.04 -11.86
CA GLY A 35 4.25 36.35 -11.27
C GLY A 35 2.77 36.66 -10.98
N VAL A 36 1.85 35.80 -11.44
CA VAL A 36 0.42 35.91 -11.16
C VAL A 36 0.08 35.07 -9.93
N THR A 37 -0.63 35.66 -8.97
CA THR A 37 -1.07 34.95 -7.76
C THR A 37 -2.40 34.26 -7.99
N GLU A 38 -2.48 33.00 -7.59
CA GLU A 38 -3.73 32.25 -7.49
C GLU A 38 -4.40 32.43 -6.13
N GLY A 39 -3.72 33.12 -5.19
CA GLY A 39 -4.22 33.42 -3.87
C GLY A 39 -4.02 32.29 -2.87
N LEU A 40 -4.76 32.35 -1.77
CA LEU A 40 -4.75 31.36 -0.69
C LEU A 40 -5.88 30.36 -0.92
N SER A 41 -5.52 29.08 -0.98
CA SER A 41 -6.44 27.94 -1.00
C SER A 41 -6.33 27.15 0.29
N MET A 42 -7.44 26.61 0.77
CA MET A 42 -7.49 25.73 1.94
C MET A 42 -8.33 24.50 1.60
N ALA A 43 -7.88 23.31 2.04
CA ALA A 43 -8.58 22.06 1.82
C ALA A 43 -8.52 21.17 3.06
N LEU A 44 -9.56 20.38 3.29
CA LEU A 44 -9.51 19.19 4.12
C LEU A 44 -9.01 18.04 3.21
N ARG A 45 -7.72 17.74 3.29
CA ARG A 45 -7.07 16.81 2.39
C ARG A 45 -7.49 15.37 2.66
N ARG A 46 -7.48 14.98 3.96
CA ARG A 46 -7.88 13.64 4.40
C ARG A 46 -8.55 13.66 5.75
N PHE A 47 -9.49 12.73 5.90
CA PHE A 47 -10.05 12.33 7.18
C PHE A 47 -10.13 10.80 7.22
N ASN A 48 -9.32 10.18 8.08
CA ASN A 48 -9.21 8.73 8.18
C ASN A 48 -9.82 8.21 9.47
N ILE A 49 -10.53 7.09 9.40
CA ILE A 49 -11.05 6.35 10.53
C ILE A 49 -10.44 4.96 10.52
N PHE A 50 -9.78 4.59 11.63
CA PHE A 50 -9.22 3.27 11.86
C PHE A 50 -10.09 2.47 12.81
N LEU A 51 -10.37 1.24 12.47
CA LEU A 51 -11.01 0.27 13.33
C LEU A 51 -10.10 -0.95 13.49
N PHE A 52 -9.81 -1.28 14.73
CA PHE A 52 -9.13 -2.51 15.09
C PHE A 52 -9.98 -3.30 16.07
N SER A 53 -10.18 -4.61 15.84
CA SER A 53 -10.91 -5.46 16.76
C SER A 53 -10.27 -6.84 16.87
N SER A 54 -10.34 -7.44 18.08
CA SER A 54 -9.86 -8.79 18.32
C SER A 54 -11.04 -9.70 18.69
N VAL A 55 -11.23 -10.77 17.92
CA VAL A 55 -12.21 -11.81 18.20
C VAL A 55 -11.48 -13.02 18.79
N GLY A 56 -11.57 -13.15 20.10
CA GLY A 56 -10.80 -14.16 20.82
C GLY A 56 -9.30 -13.86 20.83
N ARG A 57 -8.48 -14.91 20.77
CA ARG A 57 -7.01 -14.81 20.88
C ARG A 57 -6.28 -14.84 19.54
N ARG A 58 -6.96 -15.29 18.49
CA ARG A 58 -6.33 -15.61 17.20
C ARG A 58 -6.84 -14.80 16.03
N ILE A 59 -8.03 -14.21 16.12
CA ILE A 59 -8.63 -13.46 15.02
C ILE A 59 -8.51 -11.98 15.31
N ARG A 60 -7.97 -11.22 14.36
CA ARG A 60 -7.86 -9.77 14.42
C ARG A 60 -8.46 -9.20 13.15
N PHE A 61 -9.23 -8.16 13.31
CA PHE A 61 -9.79 -7.37 12.23
C PHE A 61 -9.16 -5.99 12.24
N THR A 62 -8.80 -5.50 11.07
CA THR A 62 -8.30 -4.13 10.86
C THR A 62 -9.00 -3.54 9.66
N SER A 63 -9.48 -2.31 9.80
CA SER A 63 -10.09 -1.55 8.70
C SER A 63 -9.67 -0.10 8.75
N GLU A 64 -9.58 0.51 7.59
CA GLU A 64 -9.34 1.94 7.39
C GLU A 64 -10.30 2.46 6.35
N LEU A 65 -11.03 3.50 6.73
CA LEU A 65 -11.89 4.27 5.86
C LEU A 65 -11.29 5.67 5.71
N GLU A 66 -11.00 6.07 4.48
CA GLU A 66 -10.46 7.37 4.13
C GLU A 66 -11.50 8.22 3.38
N PHE A 67 -11.58 9.48 3.74
CA PHE A 67 -12.30 10.53 3.03
C PHE A 67 -11.28 11.52 2.49
N GLU A 68 -11.17 11.66 1.18
CA GLU A 68 -10.29 12.64 0.54
C GLU A 68 -11.09 13.86 0.06
N ASN A 69 -10.45 15.04 0.17
CA ASN A 69 -11.03 16.34 -0.24
C ASN A 69 -12.47 16.55 0.25
N GLY A 70 -12.67 16.32 1.55
CA GLY A 70 -14.00 16.31 2.15
C GLY A 70 -14.71 14.98 1.90
N THR A 71 -15.53 14.89 0.86
CA THR A 71 -16.26 13.68 0.47
C THR A 71 -16.22 13.45 -1.04
N GLU A 72 -15.25 14.04 -1.74
CA GLU A 72 -15.07 13.82 -3.19
C GLU A 72 -14.69 12.38 -3.47
N GLU A 73 -13.86 11.80 -2.62
CA GLU A 73 -13.52 10.38 -2.66
C GLU A 73 -13.70 9.75 -1.29
N ILE A 74 -14.34 8.58 -1.23
CA ILE A 74 -14.49 7.76 -0.04
C ILE A 74 -13.92 6.39 -0.38
N ALA A 75 -12.80 6.06 0.23
CA ALA A 75 -12.09 4.81 -0.04
C ALA A 75 -12.04 3.91 1.20
N LEU A 76 -12.30 2.61 0.98
CA LEU A 76 -11.97 1.57 1.96
C LEU A 76 -10.54 1.10 1.67
N GLU A 77 -9.57 1.73 2.31
CA GLU A 77 -8.14 1.48 2.09
C GLU A 77 -7.73 0.08 2.54
N THR A 78 -8.22 -0.34 3.70
CA THR A 78 -8.00 -1.70 4.21
C THR A 78 -9.24 -2.24 4.89
N ALA A 79 -9.52 -3.54 4.69
CA ALA A 79 -10.52 -4.30 5.44
C ALA A 79 -10.05 -5.74 5.50
N LEU A 80 -9.26 -6.10 6.49
CA LEU A 80 -8.55 -7.37 6.55
C LEU A 80 -8.77 -8.12 7.85
N VAL A 81 -8.65 -9.43 7.76
CA VAL A 81 -8.69 -10.36 8.88
C VAL A 81 -7.38 -11.12 8.95
N ASP A 82 -6.76 -11.10 10.12
CA ASP A 82 -5.62 -11.93 10.47
C ASP A 82 -6.04 -13.12 11.31
N PHE A 83 -5.65 -14.32 10.90
CA PHE A 83 -5.69 -15.51 11.73
C PHE A 83 -4.29 -15.83 12.26
N VAL A 84 -4.07 -15.56 13.54
CA VAL A 84 -2.75 -15.71 14.19
C VAL A 84 -2.54 -17.15 14.63
N VAL A 85 -1.74 -17.90 13.90
CA VAL A 85 -1.28 -19.22 14.33
C VAL A 85 -0.20 -19.06 15.43
N ASN A 86 0.80 -18.26 15.13
CA ASN A 86 1.84 -17.78 16.06
C ASN A 86 2.47 -16.48 15.50
N PRO A 87 3.36 -15.78 16.21
CA PRO A 87 3.97 -14.54 15.73
C PRO A 87 4.78 -14.67 14.44
N SER A 88 5.28 -15.87 14.15
CA SER A 88 6.06 -16.13 12.95
C SER A 88 5.22 -16.61 11.77
N PHE A 89 3.91 -16.87 11.98
CA PHE A 89 3.02 -17.32 10.93
C PHE A 89 1.58 -16.84 11.19
N VAL A 90 1.15 -15.92 10.38
CA VAL A 90 -0.19 -15.32 10.39
C VAL A 90 -0.78 -15.43 9.00
N ILE A 91 -2.00 -15.91 8.89
CA ILE A 91 -2.75 -15.94 7.63
C ILE A 91 -3.57 -14.66 7.57
N ARG A 92 -3.56 -13.97 6.44
CA ARG A 92 -4.26 -12.72 6.19
C ARG A 92 -5.14 -12.82 4.96
N ALA A 93 -6.34 -12.25 4.99
CA ALA A 93 -7.22 -12.11 3.84
C ALA A 93 -8.09 -10.86 3.95
N GLY A 94 -8.54 -10.34 2.80
CA GLY A 94 -9.43 -9.18 2.68
C GLY A 94 -8.86 -8.13 1.73
N ILE A 95 -9.24 -6.86 1.94
CA ILE A 95 -8.62 -5.70 1.29
C ILE A 95 -7.33 -5.39 2.04
N LEU A 96 -6.20 -5.60 1.39
CA LEU A 96 -4.87 -5.46 1.98
C LEU A 96 -3.97 -4.58 1.11
N LEU A 97 -2.92 -4.06 1.70
CA LEU A 97 -1.89 -3.29 1.00
C LEU A 97 -0.78 -4.23 0.55
N PRO A 98 -0.57 -4.46 -0.76
CA PRO A 98 0.61 -5.14 -1.25
C PRO A 98 1.88 -4.51 -0.66
N PRO A 99 2.81 -5.31 -0.12
CA PRO A 99 3.95 -4.81 0.63
C PRO A 99 5.10 -4.36 -0.28
N ILE A 100 4.80 -3.42 -1.19
CA ILE A 100 5.77 -2.88 -2.16
C ILE A 100 6.34 -1.60 -1.59
N GLY A 101 7.64 -1.61 -1.26
CA GLY A 101 8.29 -0.55 -0.50
C GLY A 101 7.77 -0.45 0.94
N ALA A 102 8.33 0.46 1.71
CA ALA A 102 7.86 0.76 3.04
C ALA A 102 6.71 1.77 3.04
N PHE A 103 6.66 2.67 2.04
CA PHE A 103 5.68 3.76 2.02
C PHE A 103 4.26 3.27 1.78
N ASN A 104 4.02 2.33 0.84
CA ASN A 104 2.66 1.86 0.55
C ASN A 104 1.92 1.36 1.79
N VAL A 105 2.62 0.67 2.69
CA VAL A 105 2.03 0.14 3.94
C VAL A 105 2.09 1.13 5.11
N ASN A 106 2.73 2.29 4.95
CA ASN A 106 2.88 3.35 5.94
C ASN A 106 2.50 4.74 5.37
N HIS A 107 1.56 4.77 4.44
CA HIS A 107 1.18 5.97 3.69
C HIS A 107 0.36 7.00 4.48
N ASP A 108 -0.01 6.70 5.72
CA ASP A 108 -0.75 7.63 6.59
C ASP A 108 0.00 8.95 6.78
N GLY A 109 -0.69 10.09 6.61
CA GLY A 109 -0.10 11.43 6.73
C GLY A 109 0.78 11.65 7.97
N PRO A 110 0.37 11.22 9.19
CA PRO A 110 1.21 11.35 10.39
C PRO A 110 2.49 10.47 10.41
N ARG A 111 2.74 9.68 9.38
CA ARG A 111 3.88 8.73 9.29
C ARG A 111 5.06 9.27 8.51
N TYR A 112 4.92 10.35 7.79
CA TYR A 112 5.99 10.98 7.02
C TYR A 112 6.07 12.48 7.31
N ASP A 113 7.27 13.05 7.13
CA ASP A 113 7.61 14.40 7.59
C ASP A 113 7.43 15.47 6.50
N PHE A 114 7.10 15.10 5.27
CA PHE A 114 6.93 16.03 4.16
C PHE A 114 5.45 16.31 3.88
N VAL A 115 5.17 17.47 3.29
CA VAL A 115 3.80 17.86 2.91
C VAL A 115 3.25 16.97 1.80
N GLU A 116 4.13 16.56 0.86
CA GLU A 116 3.77 15.71 -0.27
C GLU A 116 4.32 14.29 -0.12
N ARG A 117 3.61 13.33 -0.73
CA ARG A 117 4.07 11.93 -0.82
C ARG A 117 5.36 11.85 -1.63
N PRO A 118 6.28 10.91 -1.31
CA PRO A 118 7.50 10.71 -2.10
C PRO A 118 7.20 10.41 -3.58
N LEU A 119 8.03 10.94 -4.49
CA LEU A 119 7.84 10.74 -5.93
C LEU A 119 7.81 9.26 -6.34
N VAL A 120 8.60 8.40 -5.69
CA VAL A 120 8.58 6.95 -5.94
C VAL A 120 7.20 6.36 -5.71
N SER A 121 6.47 6.87 -4.71
CA SER A 121 5.15 6.42 -4.31
C SER A 121 4.00 7.05 -5.10
N THR A 122 4.28 8.03 -5.94
CA THR A 122 3.26 8.65 -6.81
C THR A 122 3.50 8.33 -8.29
N GLN A 123 4.72 7.95 -8.68
CA GLN A 123 5.09 7.72 -10.07
C GLN A 123 5.34 6.24 -10.40
N ILE A 124 5.86 5.46 -9.45
CA ILE A 124 6.28 4.07 -9.69
C ILE A 124 5.43 3.10 -8.86
N ILE A 125 5.31 3.33 -7.55
CA ILE A 125 4.42 2.55 -6.69
C ILE A 125 3.12 3.34 -6.59
N PRO A 126 1.99 2.87 -7.11
CA PRO A 126 0.76 3.66 -7.11
C PRO A 126 0.11 3.70 -5.71
N ALA A 127 0.80 4.29 -4.73
CA ALA A 127 0.31 4.39 -3.36
C ALA A 127 -0.87 5.40 -3.26
N THR A 128 -2.01 5.09 -2.57
CA THR A 128 -2.14 3.83 -1.83
C THR A 128 -2.59 2.73 -2.78
N LEU A 129 -1.80 1.68 -2.88
CA LEU A 129 -2.21 0.48 -3.59
C LEU A 129 -2.85 -0.47 -2.58
N SER A 130 -4.14 -0.69 -2.72
CA SER A 130 -4.92 -1.67 -1.97
C SER A 130 -5.59 -2.66 -2.93
N GLU A 131 -5.59 -3.94 -2.59
CA GLU A 131 -6.10 -5.03 -3.43
C GLU A 131 -6.80 -6.09 -2.58
N VAL A 132 -7.79 -6.77 -3.16
CA VAL A 132 -8.42 -7.94 -2.52
C VAL A 132 -7.55 -9.16 -2.72
N GLY A 133 -7.37 -9.92 -1.64
CA GLY A 133 -6.61 -11.14 -1.72
C GLY A 133 -6.30 -11.74 -0.36
N GLY A 134 -5.24 -12.54 -0.31
CA GLY A 134 -4.79 -13.16 0.92
C GLY A 134 -3.40 -13.76 0.81
N GLY A 135 -2.89 -14.19 1.95
CA GLY A 135 -1.58 -14.80 2.03
C GLY A 135 -1.09 -14.93 3.46
N VAL A 136 0.20 -14.81 3.63
CA VAL A 136 0.85 -15.04 4.92
C VAL A 136 1.86 -13.95 5.24
N HIS A 137 2.02 -13.69 6.52
CA HIS A 137 3.09 -12.84 7.02
C HIS A 137 3.60 -13.32 8.38
N GLY A 138 4.75 -12.84 8.77
CA GLY A 138 5.30 -13.21 10.05
C GLY A 138 6.59 -12.50 10.40
N ARG A 139 7.03 -12.74 11.64
CA ARG A 139 8.28 -12.20 12.17
C ARG A 139 9.06 -13.26 12.92
N LEU A 140 10.35 -13.30 12.64
CA LEU A 140 11.35 -14.12 13.31
C LEU A 140 12.34 -13.21 14.02
N ALA A 141 12.79 -13.57 15.22
CA ALA A 141 13.72 -12.74 16.00
C ALA A 141 14.96 -13.54 16.47
N PRO A 142 15.83 -13.99 15.54
CA PRO A 142 17.04 -14.69 15.90
C PRO A 142 18.11 -13.71 16.45
N ARG A 143 18.55 -13.92 17.70
CA ARG A 143 19.75 -13.28 18.30
C ARG A 143 19.91 -11.78 18.04
N GLY A 144 18.87 -10.98 18.30
CA GLY A 144 18.92 -9.51 18.20
C GLY A 144 18.68 -8.95 16.79
N LEU A 145 18.47 -9.80 15.80
CA LEU A 145 17.98 -9.48 14.47
C LEU A 145 16.48 -9.78 14.41
N SER A 146 15.67 -8.87 13.87
CA SER A 146 14.27 -9.11 13.55
C SER A 146 14.15 -9.27 12.04
N LEU A 147 13.66 -10.42 11.59
CA LEU A 147 13.33 -10.68 10.19
C LEU A 147 11.81 -10.68 10.05
N SER A 148 11.28 -9.93 9.11
CA SER A 148 9.86 -9.98 8.75
C SER A 148 9.69 -10.41 7.31
N TYR A 149 8.57 -11.04 7.02
CA TYR A 149 8.17 -11.40 5.67
C TYR A 149 6.67 -11.23 5.49
N ASP A 150 6.28 -10.90 4.29
CA ASP A 150 4.92 -10.81 3.78
C ASP A 150 4.88 -11.44 2.40
N ALA A 151 3.86 -12.21 2.08
CA ALA A 151 3.64 -12.80 0.77
C ALA A 151 2.13 -12.94 0.52
N TYR A 152 1.62 -12.29 -0.51
CA TYR A 152 0.19 -12.23 -0.83
C TYR A 152 -0.08 -12.52 -2.29
N LEU A 153 -1.23 -13.15 -2.54
CA LEU A 153 -1.87 -13.26 -3.84
C LEU A 153 -3.09 -12.36 -3.84
N THR A 154 -3.21 -11.51 -4.85
CA THR A 154 -4.24 -10.47 -4.94
C THR A 154 -4.77 -10.38 -6.37
N ASN A 155 -5.89 -9.67 -6.59
CA ASN A 155 -6.46 -9.49 -7.93
C ASN A 155 -5.51 -8.75 -8.89
N GLY A 156 -4.70 -7.82 -8.37
CA GLY A 156 -3.70 -7.12 -9.17
C GLY A 156 -4.19 -5.81 -9.81
N LEU A 157 -3.27 -5.21 -10.57
CA LEU A 157 -3.52 -4.00 -11.35
C LEU A 157 -4.21 -4.36 -12.68
N GLY A 158 -5.08 -3.47 -13.17
CA GLY A 158 -5.83 -3.67 -14.40
C GLY A 158 -5.29 -2.91 -15.62
N GLU A 159 -6.03 -2.98 -16.72
CA GLU A 159 -5.66 -2.43 -18.05
C GLU A 159 -5.47 -0.91 -18.07
N GLY A 160 -5.98 -0.19 -17.09
CA GLY A 160 -5.78 1.24 -16.94
C GLY A 160 -4.31 1.68 -16.97
N ILE A 161 -3.36 0.76 -16.74
CA ILE A 161 -1.92 1.02 -16.90
C ILE A 161 -1.61 1.59 -18.29
N LEU A 162 -2.25 1.06 -19.34
CA LEU A 162 -2.10 1.53 -20.73
C LEU A 162 -3.34 2.24 -21.25
N LEU A 163 -4.54 1.75 -20.88
CA LEU A 163 -5.83 2.25 -21.35
C LEU A 163 -6.38 3.30 -20.38
N ASN A 164 -5.80 4.49 -20.40
CA ASN A 164 -6.18 5.59 -19.54
C ASN A 164 -6.36 6.91 -20.32
N SER A 165 -7.02 7.88 -19.69
CA SER A 165 -7.26 9.21 -20.26
C SER A 165 -6.01 10.08 -20.42
N LEU A 166 -4.89 9.69 -19.78
CA LEU A 166 -3.64 10.44 -19.84
C LEU A 166 -2.86 10.17 -21.12
N GLY A 167 -3.21 9.12 -21.88
CA GLY A 167 -2.52 8.73 -23.13
C GLY A 167 -1.06 8.34 -22.93
N ARG A 168 -0.71 7.85 -21.75
CA ARG A 168 0.65 7.42 -21.38
C ARG A 168 0.60 6.21 -20.47
N LEU A 169 1.72 5.52 -20.33
CA LEU A 169 1.87 4.48 -19.31
C LEU A 169 1.77 5.12 -17.91
N ASP A 170 0.80 4.64 -17.12
CA ASP A 170 0.53 5.14 -15.78
C ASP A 170 0.06 4.03 -14.86
N LEU A 171 0.91 3.65 -13.90
CA LEU A 171 0.61 2.55 -12.99
C LEU A 171 -0.55 2.87 -12.03
N ALA A 172 -0.73 4.15 -11.68
CA ALA A 172 -1.82 4.57 -10.81
C ALA A 172 -3.20 4.36 -11.45
N SER A 173 -3.30 4.56 -12.76
CA SER A 173 -4.51 4.29 -13.53
C SER A 173 -4.86 2.79 -13.62
N GLY A 174 -3.95 1.91 -13.26
CA GLY A 174 -4.22 0.46 -13.13
C GLY A 174 -5.04 0.09 -11.89
N LYS A 175 -5.24 1.01 -10.96
CA LYS A 175 -6.17 0.85 -9.83
C LYS A 175 -7.60 1.10 -10.31
N SER A 176 -8.28 0.07 -10.84
CA SER A 176 -9.68 0.22 -11.25
C SER A 176 -10.61 0.37 -10.05
N GLU A 177 -11.78 1.00 -10.25
CA GLU A 177 -12.83 1.07 -9.22
C GLU A 177 -13.38 -0.32 -8.88
N GLU A 178 -13.35 -1.24 -9.84
CA GLU A 178 -13.84 -2.62 -9.71
C GLU A 178 -12.82 -3.57 -9.01
N ARG A 179 -11.62 -3.10 -8.69
CA ARG A 179 -10.51 -3.90 -8.10
C ARG A 179 -10.88 -4.70 -6.85
N PHE A 180 -11.97 -4.32 -6.17
CA PHE A 180 -12.46 -5.02 -4.98
C PHE A 180 -13.60 -6.00 -5.28
N ALA A 181 -14.15 -6.02 -6.49
CA ALA A 181 -15.26 -6.88 -6.87
C ALA A 181 -14.79 -8.16 -7.57
N GLU A 182 -14.15 -8.02 -8.71
CA GLU A 182 -13.72 -9.14 -9.55
C GLU A 182 -12.33 -8.89 -10.14
N ASP A 183 -11.59 -9.96 -10.38
CA ASP A 183 -10.37 -9.92 -11.16
C ASP A 183 -10.73 -9.85 -12.66
N ASN A 184 -10.11 -8.92 -13.39
CA ASN A 184 -10.37 -8.71 -14.81
C ASN A 184 -9.85 -9.84 -15.73
N ASN A 185 -9.01 -10.73 -15.24
CA ASN A 185 -8.33 -11.73 -16.07
C ASN A 185 -8.22 -13.13 -15.45
N GLY A 186 -8.56 -13.30 -14.18
CA GLY A 186 -8.48 -14.58 -13.44
C GLY A 186 -7.05 -15.05 -13.14
N GLU A 187 -6.08 -14.13 -13.17
CA GLU A 187 -4.65 -14.42 -12.90
C GLU A 187 -4.16 -13.59 -11.69
N PRO A 188 -4.11 -14.16 -10.51
CA PRO A 188 -3.72 -13.41 -9.32
C PRO A 188 -2.28 -12.87 -9.42
N ALA A 189 -2.12 -11.65 -8.96
CA ALA A 189 -0.82 -11.03 -8.78
C ALA A 189 -0.14 -11.55 -7.50
N LEU A 190 1.17 -11.73 -7.55
CA LEU A 190 2.01 -12.07 -6.40
C LEU A 190 2.73 -10.81 -5.90
N SER A 191 2.61 -10.52 -4.63
CA SER A 191 3.43 -9.52 -3.94
C SER A 191 4.15 -10.13 -2.75
N ALA A 192 5.39 -9.72 -2.51
CA ALA A 192 6.19 -10.18 -1.39
C ALA A 192 7.15 -9.09 -0.90
N ARG A 193 7.42 -9.08 0.40
CA ARG A 193 8.47 -8.27 1.03
C ARG A 193 9.19 -9.09 2.08
N VAL A 194 10.50 -8.90 2.17
CA VAL A 194 11.32 -9.37 3.28
C VAL A 194 12.08 -8.18 3.85
N ALA A 195 12.18 -8.08 5.17
CA ALA A 195 12.95 -7.04 5.80
C ALA A 195 13.76 -7.58 6.97
N ALA A 196 14.93 -6.97 7.16
CA ALA A 196 15.82 -7.24 8.27
C ALA A 196 15.98 -5.96 9.10
N GLN A 197 15.66 -6.05 10.38
CA GLN A 197 15.77 -4.95 11.33
C GLN A 197 16.74 -5.31 12.44
N ARG A 198 17.64 -4.40 12.70
CA ARG A 198 18.53 -4.45 13.87
C ARG A 198 18.35 -3.18 14.69
N ARG A 199 18.18 -3.35 16.00
CA ARG A 199 17.78 -2.25 16.91
C ARG A 199 18.73 -1.05 16.87
N ASP A 200 20.02 -1.29 16.65
CA ASP A 200 21.10 -0.30 16.69
C ASP A 200 21.48 0.26 15.31
N LEU A 201 20.92 -0.28 14.23
CA LEU A 201 21.27 0.12 12.86
C LEU A 201 20.06 0.59 12.03
N GLY A 202 18.86 0.06 12.30
CA GLY A 202 17.68 0.34 11.52
C GLY A 202 17.11 -0.88 10.80
N GLU A 203 16.39 -0.67 9.72
CA GLU A 203 15.73 -1.69 8.89
C GLU A 203 16.09 -1.51 7.42
N ILE A 204 16.28 -2.62 6.72
CA ILE A 204 16.34 -2.67 5.27
C ILE A 204 15.31 -3.67 4.77
N GLY A 205 14.55 -3.29 3.73
CA GLY A 205 13.53 -4.11 3.10
C GLY A 205 13.74 -4.28 1.61
N PHE A 206 13.28 -5.42 1.08
CA PHE A 206 13.22 -5.73 -0.35
C PHE A 206 11.82 -6.21 -0.69
N SER A 207 11.24 -5.66 -1.74
CA SER A 207 9.88 -5.95 -2.18
C SER A 207 9.84 -6.32 -3.65
N PHE A 208 8.89 -7.20 -3.97
CA PHE A 208 8.60 -7.66 -5.31
C PHE A 208 7.08 -7.71 -5.53
N TYR A 209 6.65 -7.37 -6.74
CA TYR A 209 5.28 -7.52 -7.22
C TYR A 209 5.30 -7.97 -8.68
N ARG A 210 4.43 -8.89 -9.05
CA ARG A 210 4.19 -9.29 -10.44
C ARG A 210 2.76 -9.77 -10.62
N GLY A 211 2.08 -9.23 -11.64
CA GLY A 211 0.73 -9.64 -12.03
C GLY A 211 0.51 -9.46 -13.52
N THR A 212 -0.43 -10.20 -14.08
CA THR A 212 -0.99 -9.96 -15.41
C THR A 212 -1.98 -8.81 -15.27
N TYR A 213 -1.83 -7.76 -16.10
CA TYR A 213 -2.67 -6.56 -15.98
C TYR A 213 -3.75 -6.46 -17.06
N ASN A 214 -3.62 -7.19 -18.17
CA ASN A 214 -4.57 -7.11 -19.28
C ASN A 214 -5.63 -8.22 -19.25
N SER A 215 -6.81 -7.92 -19.79
CA SER A 215 -7.90 -8.87 -19.99
C SER A 215 -7.65 -9.69 -21.24
N PHE A 216 -6.77 -10.67 -21.12
CA PHE A 216 -6.38 -11.54 -22.25
C PHE A 216 -7.40 -12.61 -22.60
N ARG A 217 -8.51 -12.71 -21.83
CA ARG A 217 -9.63 -13.66 -22.04
C ARG A 217 -10.97 -12.92 -22.11
N THR A 218 -11.86 -13.42 -22.97
CA THR A 218 -13.27 -13.01 -23.02
C THR A 218 -14.12 -14.26 -23.03
N ASP A 219 -15.06 -14.41 -22.10
CA ASP A 219 -15.93 -15.58 -21.96
C ASP A 219 -15.17 -16.92 -21.95
N GLY A 220 -13.97 -16.94 -21.32
CA GLY A 220 -13.10 -18.10 -21.24
C GLY A 220 -12.23 -18.36 -22.48
N VAL A 221 -12.40 -17.60 -23.55
CA VAL A 221 -11.61 -17.69 -24.78
C VAL A 221 -10.41 -16.75 -24.69
N VAL A 222 -9.22 -17.27 -24.98
CA VAL A 222 -7.99 -16.46 -25.08
C VAL A 222 -8.06 -15.60 -26.33
N VAL A 223 -8.05 -14.28 -26.18
CA VAL A 223 -8.17 -13.28 -27.26
C VAL A 223 -6.90 -12.44 -27.45
N ASP A 224 -5.98 -12.48 -26.49
CA ASP A 224 -4.74 -11.70 -26.49
C ASP A 224 -3.63 -12.46 -25.72
N ASP A 225 -2.38 -12.02 -25.82
CA ASP A 225 -1.28 -12.50 -25.01
C ASP A 225 -1.31 -11.89 -23.61
N LYS A 226 -0.89 -12.68 -22.61
CA LYS A 226 -0.72 -12.18 -21.25
C LYS A 226 0.39 -11.13 -21.22
N ARG A 227 0.12 -9.97 -20.60
CA ARG A 227 1.10 -8.93 -20.36
C ARG A 227 1.25 -8.69 -18.88
N ALA A 228 2.48 -8.72 -18.43
CA ALA A 228 2.80 -8.57 -17.03
C ALA A 228 3.26 -7.16 -16.69
N VAL A 229 2.94 -6.74 -15.48
CA VAL A 229 3.60 -5.65 -14.76
C VAL A 229 4.43 -6.24 -13.63
N SER A 230 5.66 -5.76 -13.47
CA SER A 230 6.55 -6.16 -12.39
C SER A 230 7.12 -4.94 -11.69
N LEU A 231 7.16 -4.98 -10.36
CA LEU A 231 7.75 -3.93 -9.52
C LEU A 231 8.81 -4.55 -8.61
N LEU A 232 9.91 -3.84 -8.45
CA LEU A 232 10.94 -4.14 -7.46
C LEU A 232 11.17 -2.90 -6.63
N ALA A 233 11.26 -3.04 -5.31
CA ALA A 233 11.60 -1.92 -4.44
C ALA A 233 12.58 -2.32 -3.35
N VAL A 234 13.37 -1.34 -2.93
CA VAL A 234 14.27 -1.40 -1.77
C VAL A 234 13.96 -0.23 -0.89
N ASP A 235 13.81 -0.48 0.40
CA ASP A 235 13.58 0.55 1.41
C ASP A 235 14.61 0.45 2.54
N LEU A 236 14.95 1.60 3.13
CA LEU A 236 15.89 1.73 4.23
C LEU A 236 15.37 2.73 5.25
N ARG A 237 15.48 2.35 6.53
CA ARG A 237 15.36 3.27 7.66
C ARG A 237 16.48 3.03 8.63
N ALA A 238 17.25 4.08 8.97
CA ALA A 238 18.37 3.98 9.90
C ALA A 238 18.45 5.22 10.79
N ASP A 239 18.77 5.03 12.05
CA ASP A 239 19.04 6.09 13.01
C ASP A 239 20.53 6.07 13.34
N VAL A 240 21.26 7.12 12.99
CA VAL A 240 22.71 7.24 13.21
C VAL A 240 22.99 8.48 14.06
N GLY A 241 23.11 8.29 15.35
CA GLY A 241 23.26 9.37 16.31
C GLY A 241 22.00 10.28 16.30
N PRO A 242 22.15 11.60 16.03
CA PRO A 242 21.02 12.52 15.96
C PRO A 242 20.32 12.54 14.58
N VAL A 243 20.79 11.74 13.62
CA VAL A 243 20.30 11.75 12.24
C VAL A 243 19.43 10.53 11.99
N SER A 244 18.19 10.75 11.54
CA SER A 244 17.31 9.71 11.01
C SER A 244 17.35 9.73 9.49
N LEU A 245 17.67 8.59 8.89
CA LEU A 245 17.70 8.39 7.44
C LEU A 245 16.55 7.51 7.03
N GLN A 246 15.81 7.94 6.02
CA GLN A 246 14.77 7.15 5.41
C GLN A 246 14.85 7.29 3.89
N GLY A 247 14.74 6.18 3.17
CA GLY A 247 14.78 6.18 1.72
C GLY A 247 14.06 4.98 1.13
N GLU A 248 13.58 5.17 -0.09
CA GLU A 248 12.95 4.12 -0.89
C GLU A 248 13.31 4.33 -2.36
N ALA A 249 13.62 3.24 -3.06
CA ALA A 249 13.85 3.22 -4.49
C ALA A 249 13.03 2.08 -5.11
N ALA A 250 12.42 2.35 -6.26
CA ALA A 250 11.64 1.36 -6.98
C ALA A 250 11.91 1.41 -8.48
N ALA A 251 11.70 0.27 -9.14
CA ALA A 251 11.70 0.12 -10.59
C ALA A 251 10.48 -0.68 -11.03
N ALA A 252 9.86 -0.27 -12.14
CA ALA A 252 8.76 -0.96 -12.78
C ALA A 252 9.15 -1.42 -14.18
N ALA A 253 8.66 -2.59 -14.57
CA ALA A 253 8.71 -3.10 -15.93
C ALA A 253 7.29 -3.50 -16.35
N VAL A 254 6.84 -3.00 -17.50
CA VAL A 254 5.51 -3.27 -18.06
C VAL A 254 5.69 -3.84 -19.46
N GLU A 255 5.12 -5.01 -19.69
CA GLU A 255 5.06 -5.62 -21.02
C GLU A 255 3.97 -4.89 -21.84
N VAL A 256 4.34 -4.37 -23.01
CA VAL A 256 3.43 -3.60 -23.87
C VAL A 256 3.16 -4.34 -25.18
N PRO A 257 2.02 -4.09 -25.87
CA PRO A 257 1.77 -4.65 -27.20
C PRO A 257 2.83 -4.20 -28.20
N GLU A 258 3.19 -5.09 -29.15
CA GLU A 258 4.15 -4.76 -30.23
C GLU A 258 3.67 -3.59 -31.11
N SER A 259 2.37 -3.30 -31.12
CA SER A 259 1.77 -2.19 -31.87
C SER A 259 1.99 -0.81 -31.26
N LEU A 260 2.52 -0.73 -30.05
CA LEU A 260 2.89 0.49 -29.32
C LEU A 260 4.38 0.75 -29.36
#